data_996cb24aba16e179e85e347cca4d509d
#
_entry.id   996cb24aba16e179e85e347cca4d509d
#
_cell.length_a   1.000
_cell.length_b   1.000
_cell.length_c   1.000
_cell.angle_alpha   90.00
_cell.angle_beta   90.00
_cell.angle_gamma   90.00
#
_symmetry.space_group_name_H-M   'P 1'
#
loop_
_entity.id
_entity.type
_entity.pdbx_description
1 polymer ?
#
loop_
_entity_poly.entity_id
_entity_poly.type
_entity_poly.pdbx_seq_one_letter_code
_entity_poly.pdbx_strand_id
1 'polypeptide(L)'
;MTAQLTMGPILFHWPAEKKRDFYFRIADEAPVVTVYLGEVICSKRTPFFEQHYSDVAERLMAGGKKVVFCSLAEIMIPRERKMTEGLCELEDFEVEANDAAALYHLRGKAHRIGQYFNVYNEDVMEHLASNGAIHFTLPAELPAESLSALGQKADNIGVGLEVQVFGRVGLALSARCYHARAHGRVKDNCQFVCEEDPDGMILKTLEEKDFLCVNGVQTLSYTYLNLVHELHEMVDMGVKSFRLSPHTHDMKQVACLFRNVLDKKIEAGEAEAQLKKLIPNVPFSNGFYHKTLGYSWKAA
;
A
#
# COMPACT_ATOMS: atom_id res chain seq x y z
N MET A 1 19.75 -11.47 1.42
CA MET A 1 18.33 -11.92 1.30
C MET A 1 17.84 -11.61 -0.10
N THR A 2 17.05 -12.50 -0.69
CA THR A 2 16.45 -12.29 -2.02
C THR A 2 15.38 -11.21 -1.95
N ALA A 3 15.30 -10.35 -2.96
CA ALA A 3 14.25 -9.33 -3.08
C ALA A 3 12.85 -9.97 -3.12
N GLN A 4 11.91 -9.43 -2.36
CA GLN A 4 10.57 -9.99 -2.16
C GLN A 4 9.49 -9.06 -2.72
N LEU A 5 8.45 -9.65 -3.31
CA LEU A 5 7.22 -8.91 -3.61
C LEU A 5 6.22 -9.07 -2.47
N THR A 6 5.48 -8.01 -2.20
CA THR A 6 4.39 -7.98 -1.24
C THR A 6 3.12 -7.44 -1.89
N MET A 7 1.97 -7.86 -1.39
CA MET A 7 0.67 -7.31 -1.79
C MET A 7 0.14 -6.43 -0.67
N GLY A 8 0.02 -5.14 -0.92
CA GLY A 8 -0.53 -4.17 0.03
C GLY A 8 -1.99 -4.43 0.39
N PRO A 9 -2.53 -3.75 1.41
CA PRO A 9 -3.95 -3.85 1.73
C PRO A 9 -4.80 -3.25 0.61
N ILE A 10 -6.01 -3.78 0.42
CA ILE A 10 -6.98 -3.17 -0.48
C ILE A 10 -7.48 -1.87 0.16
N LEU A 11 -7.11 -0.73 -0.43
CA LEU A 11 -7.47 0.59 0.08
C LEU A 11 -8.88 1.04 -0.36
N PHE A 12 -9.48 0.35 -1.32
CA PHE A 12 -10.76 0.68 -1.94
C PHE A 12 -11.92 -0.09 -1.31
N HIS A 13 -13.13 0.42 -1.51
CA HIS A 13 -14.34 -0.28 -1.07
C HIS A 13 -14.85 -1.18 -2.19
N TRP A 14 -14.47 -2.45 -2.11
CA TRP A 14 -14.96 -3.49 -3.02
C TRP A 14 -16.05 -4.32 -2.35
N PRO A 15 -16.99 -4.91 -3.10
CA PRO A 15 -17.88 -5.93 -2.60
C PRO A 15 -17.13 -7.05 -1.87
N ALA A 16 -17.69 -7.57 -0.78
CA ALA A 16 -17.01 -8.50 0.10
C ALA A 16 -16.53 -9.77 -0.61
N GLU A 17 -17.37 -10.36 -1.47
CA GLU A 17 -17.04 -11.55 -2.25
C GLU A 17 -15.89 -11.28 -3.22
N LYS A 18 -15.91 -10.13 -3.92
CA LYS A 18 -14.83 -9.73 -4.82
C LYS A 18 -13.51 -9.57 -4.08
N LYS A 19 -13.56 -8.97 -2.87
CA LYS A 19 -12.37 -8.78 -2.02
C LYS A 19 -11.84 -10.12 -1.52
N ARG A 20 -12.71 -11.04 -1.08
CA ARG A 20 -12.34 -12.40 -0.66
C ARG A 20 -11.71 -13.18 -1.82
N ASP A 21 -12.37 -13.20 -2.97
CA ASP A 21 -11.92 -13.98 -4.15
C ASP A 21 -10.59 -13.44 -4.68
N PHE A 22 -10.37 -12.12 -4.61
CA PHE A 22 -9.07 -11.50 -4.88
C PHE A 22 -7.97 -12.09 -3.97
N TYR A 23 -8.17 -12.11 -2.66
CA TYR A 23 -7.16 -12.63 -1.74
C TYR A 23 -6.94 -14.13 -1.91
N PHE A 24 -7.96 -14.91 -2.21
CA PHE A 24 -7.83 -16.33 -2.51
C PHE A 24 -6.99 -16.56 -3.76
N ARG A 25 -7.23 -15.78 -4.82
CA ARG A 25 -6.40 -15.85 -6.02
C ARG A 25 -4.95 -15.43 -5.76
N ILE A 26 -4.73 -14.41 -4.93
CA ILE A 26 -3.37 -14.02 -4.52
C ILE A 26 -2.70 -15.14 -3.72
N ALA A 27 -3.41 -15.81 -2.83
CA ALA A 27 -2.90 -16.93 -2.06
C ALA A 27 -2.37 -18.05 -2.97
N ASP A 28 -3.15 -18.41 -3.97
CA ASP A 28 -2.93 -19.60 -4.79
C ASP A 28 -1.95 -19.35 -5.96
N GLU A 29 -1.98 -18.16 -6.56
CA GLU A 29 -1.37 -17.93 -7.87
C GLU A 29 -0.28 -16.85 -7.89
N ALA A 30 -0.26 -15.92 -6.92
CA ALA A 30 0.64 -14.77 -7.01
C ALA A 30 2.03 -15.05 -6.40
N PRO A 31 3.13 -14.62 -7.05
CA PRO A 31 4.49 -14.80 -6.53
C PRO A 31 4.85 -13.71 -5.49
N VAL A 32 3.97 -13.49 -4.53
CA VAL A 32 4.19 -12.59 -3.40
C VAL A 32 4.47 -13.38 -2.13
N VAL A 33 5.27 -12.83 -1.22
CA VAL A 33 5.66 -13.50 0.04
C VAL A 33 4.79 -13.03 1.20
N THR A 34 4.47 -11.73 1.24
CA THR A 34 3.68 -11.11 2.31
C THR A 34 2.43 -10.48 1.72
N VAL A 35 1.30 -10.66 2.40
CA VAL A 35 0.02 -10.04 2.05
C VAL A 35 -0.48 -9.25 3.25
N TYR A 36 -0.85 -8.01 2.99
CA TYR A 36 -1.38 -7.10 4.01
C TYR A 36 -2.90 -7.13 4.00
N LEU A 37 -3.49 -7.34 5.17
CA LEU A 37 -4.93 -7.37 5.40
C LEU A 37 -5.35 -6.24 6.34
N GLY A 38 -6.59 -5.82 6.24
CA GLY A 38 -7.18 -4.84 7.15
C GLY A 38 -7.80 -3.67 6.42
N GLU A 39 -8.53 -2.86 7.17
CA GLU A 39 -9.08 -1.60 6.68
C GLU A 39 -8.17 -0.45 7.14
N VAL A 40 -7.58 0.23 6.18
CA VAL A 40 -6.62 1.31 6.45
C VAL A 40 -7.27 2.69 6.37
N ILE A 41 -8.28 2.85 5.51
CA ILE A 41 -8.77 4.17 5.10
C ILE A 41 -10.07 4.58 5.82
N CYS A 42 -11.00 3.66 6.04
CA CYS A 42 -12.30 4.03 6.60
C CYS A 42 -12.91 2.92 7.46
N SER A 43 -12.94 3.11 8.77
CA SER A 43 -13.50 2.16 9.75
C SER A 43 -14.94 1.73 9.46
N LYS A 44 -15.71 2.56 8.75
CA LYS A 44 -17.11 2.25 8.37
C LYS A 44 -17.21 1.09 7.39
N ARG A 45 -16.12 0.76 6.67
CA ARG A 45 -16.07 -0.36 5.72
C ARG A 45 -15.79 -1.70 6.40
N THR A 46 -15.23 -1.69 7.60
CA THR A 46 -14.83 -2.91 8.33
C THR A 46 -15.94 -3.95 8.44
N PRO A 47 -17.20 -3.61 8.83
CA PRO A 47 -18.25 -4.61 9.00
C PRO A 47 -18.62 -5.38 7.73
N PHE A 48 -18.33 -4.83 6.54
CA PHE A 48 -18.64 -5.52 5.28
C PHE A 48 -17.73 -6.70 5.01
N PHE A 49 -16.53 -6.71 5.59
CA PHE A 49 -15.53 -7.73 5.31
C PHE A 49 -15.06 -8.50 6.56
N GLU A 50 -15.45 -8.07 7.75
CA GLU A 50 -14.97 -8.59 9.04
C GLU A 50 -15.11 -10.12 9.14
N GLN A 51 -16.24 -10.68 8.72
CA GLN A 51 -16.50 -12.11 8.75
C GLN A 51 -15.57 -12.94 7.86
N HIS A 52 -14.88 -12.34 6.90
CA HIS A 52 -14.00 -13.03 5.94
C HIS A 52 -12.53 -13.03 6.35
N TYR A 53 -12.13 -12.27 7.37
CA TYR A 53 -10.70 -12.14 7.71
C TYR A 53 -10.06 -13.47 8.11
N SER A 54 -10.76 -14.32 8.89
CA SER A 54 -10.23 -15.63 9.31
C SER A 54 -9.97 -16.52 8.10
N ASP A 55 -11.00 -16.75 7.29
CA ASP A 55 -10.90 -17.63 6.09
C ASP A 55 -9.83 -17.14 5.12
N VAL A 56 -9.73 -15.81 4.93
CA VAL A 56 -8.72 -15.20 4.05
C VAL A 56 -7.31 -15.38 4.62
N ALA A 57 -7.11 -15.14 5.92
CA ALA A 57 -5.81 -15.32 6.55
C ALA A 57 -5.36 -16.78 6.50
N GLU A 58 -6.25 -17.74 6.82
CA GLU A 58 -5.99 -19.16 6.73
C GLU A 58 -5.62 -19.61 5.30
N ARG A 59 -6.37 -19.12 4.30
CA ARG A 59 -6.08 -19.44 2.89
C ARG A 59 -4.74 -18.90 2.44
N LEU A 60 -4.39 -17.67 2.83
CA LEU A 60 -3.09 -17.06 2.52
C LEU A 60 -1.95 -17.85 3.17
N MET A 61 -2.07 -18.21 4.44
CA MET A 61 -1.07 -19.01 5.16
C MET A 61 -0.93 -20.40 4.55
N ALA A 62 -2.02 -21.05 4.20
CA ALA A 62 -1.99 -22.33 3.49
C ALA A 62 -1.32 -22.23 2.12
N GLY A 63 -1.43 -21.08 1.44
CA GLY A 63 -0.70 -20.73 0.22
C GLY A 63 0.77 -20.32 0.47
N GLY A 64 1.29 -20.46 1.70
CA GLY A 64 2.67 -20.13 2.06
C GLY A 64 2.94 -18.63 2.15
N LYS A 65 1.91 -17.78 2.30
CA LYS A 65 2.07 -16.34 2.44
C LYS A 65 2.17 -15.94 3.91
N LYS A 66 3.00 -14.95 4.20
CA LYS A 66 2.98 -14.25 5.48
C LYS A 66 1.83 -13.25 5.47
N VAL A 67 1.00 -13.26 6.52
CA VAL A 67 -0.09 -12.31 6.70
C VAL A 67 0.33 -11.24 7.69
N VAL A 68 0.05 -9.97 7.35
CA VAL A 68 0.28 -8.81 8.21
C VAL A 68 -1.03 -8.02 8.29
N PHE A 69 -1.51 -7.74 9.48
CA PHE A 69 -2.70 -6.92 9.66
C PHE A 69 -2.35 -5.43 9.74
N CYS A 70 -3.14 -4.58 9.07
CA CYS A 70 -2.93 -3.14 9.02
C CYS A 70 -3.91 -2.40 9.92
N SER A 71 -3.41 -1.44 10.70
CA SER A 71 -4.26 -0.51 11.43
C SER A 71 -4.82 0.59 10.51
N LEU A 72 -5.85 1.30 10.98
CA LEU A 72 -6.33 2.52 10.34
C LEU A 72 -5.20 3.57 10.28
N ALA A 73 -5.19 4.36 9.21
CA ALA A 73 -4.27 5.49 9.05
C ALA A 73 -4.77 6.78 9.73
N GLU A 74 -6.06 6.86 10.06
CA GLU A 74 -6.68 7.99 10.72
C GLU A 74 -7.68 7.51 11.77
N ILE A 75 -7.45 7.89 13.04
CA ILE A 75 -8.25 7.48 14.19
C ILE A 75 -8.84 8.72 14.86
N MET A 76 -10.16 8.91 14.75
CA MET A 76 -10.84 10.13 15.18
C MET A 76 -11.81 9.92 16.32
N ILE A 77 -12.37 8.71 16.48
CA ILE A 77 -13.46 8.44 17.42
C ILE A 77 -13.12 7.28 18.36
N PRO A 78 -13.76 7.21 19.56
CA PRO A 78 -13.47 6.15 20.54
C PRO A 78 -13.62 4.72 20.00
N ARG A 79 -14.59 4.49 19.12
CA ARG A 79 -14.77 3.17 18.48
C ARG A 79 -13.53 2.74 17.70
N GLU A 80 -12.94 3.66 16.92
CA GLU A 80 -11.74 3.39 16.11
C GLU A 80 -10.52 3.10 17.00
N ARG A 81 -10.37 3.81 18.13
CA ARG A 81 -9.34 3.51 19.13
C ARG A 81 -9.47 2.10 19.66
N LYS A 82 -10.68 1.68 20.05
CA LYS A 82 -10.94 0.33 20.55
C LYS A 82 -10.69 -0.75 19.48
N MET A 83 -11.04 -0.49 18.24
CA MET A 83 -10.72 -1.39 17.12
C MET A 83 -9.21 -1.55 16.95
N THR A 84 -8.46 -0.44 17.03
CA THR A 84 -7.00 -0.46 16.92
C THR A 84 -6.35 -1.18 18.10
N GLU A 85 -6.83 -0.94 19.32
CA GLU A 85 -6.38 -1.67 20.53
C GLU A 85 -6.54 -3.18 20.35
N GLY A 86 -7.75 -3.66 20.00
CA GLY A 86 -7.99 -5.09 19.75
C GLY A 86 -7.16 -5.68 18.61
N LEU A 87 -6.90 -4.89 17.55
CA LEU A 87 -5.99 -5.32 16.49
C LEU A 87 -4.55 -5.54 17.01
N CYS A 88 -4.06 -4.65 17.88
CA CYS A 88 -2.72 -4.71 18.44
C CYS A 88 -2.55 -5.81 19.52
N GLU A 89 -3.64 -6.46 19.93
CA GLU A 89 -3.64 -7.63 20.83
C GLU A 89 -3.45 -8.96 20.10
N LEU A 90 -3.51 -8.98 18.75
CA LEU A 90 -3.24 -10.19 17.97
C LEU A 90 -1.81 -10.67 18.21
N GLU A 91 -1.66 -11.89 18.77
CA GLU A 91 -0.36 -12.49 19.09
C GLU A 91 0.22 -13.31 17.92
N ASP A 92 -0.65 -13.89 17.10
CA ASP A 92 -0.24 -14.79 16.01
C ASP A 92 0.15 -14.07 14.71
N PHE A 93 -0.07 -12.74 14.64
CA PHE A 93 0.15 -11.96 13.43
C PHE A 93 1.00 -10.71 13.69
N GLU A 94 1.84 -10.38 12.73
CA GLU A 94 2.45 -9.05 12.72
C GLU A 94 1.39 -7.97 12.40
N VAL A 95 1.55 -6.80 13.01
CA VAL A 95 0.70 -5.63 12.77
C VAL A 95 1.53 -4.53 12.13
N GLU A 96 0.99 -3.94 11.05
CA GLU A 96 1.50 -2.70 10.47
C GLU A 96 0.76 -1.51 11.12
N ALA A 97 1.50 -0.70 11.87
CA ALA A 97 1.01 0.54 12.45
C ALA A 97 0.96 1.63 11.37
N ASN A 98 -0.21 2.24 11.18
CA ASN A 98 -0.42 3.37 10.27
C ASN A 98 -0.80 4.66 11.01
N ASP A 99 -0.98 4.62 12.34
CA ASP A 99 -1.36 5.73 13.21
C ASP A 99 -0.66 5.61 14.58
N ALA A 100 -0.49 6.75 15.24
CA ALA A 100 0.17 6.82 16.56
C ALA A 100 -0.56 6.03 17.66
N ALA A 101 -1.87 5.81 17.57
CA ALA A 101 -2.59 4.97 18.54
C ALA A 101 -2.18 3.49 18.40
N ALA A 102 -2.00 2.98 17.18
CA ALA A 102 -1.46 1.64 16.98
C ALA A 102 -0.04 1.53 17.54
N LEU A 103 0.81 2.52 17.28
CA LEU A 103 2.16 2.56 17.78
C LEU A 103 2.22 2.55 19.34
N TYR A 104 1.28 3.25 19.99
CA TYR A 104 1.16 3.25 21.44
C TYR A 104 0.92 1.84 22.01
N HIS A 105 0.00 1.07 21.42
CA HIS A 105 -0.35 -0.29 21.84
C HIS A 105 0.71 -1.34 21.44
N LEU A 106 1.53 -1.06 20.41
CA LEU A 106 2.58 -1.96 19.91
C LEU A 106 3.96 -1.68 20.51
N ARG A 107 4.09 -0.67 21.38
CA ARG A 107 5.36 -0.29 21.97
C ARG A 107 6.05 -1.47 22.64
N GLY A 108 7.31 -1.74 22.25
CA GLY A 108 8.11 -2.85 22.77
C GLY A 108 7.77 -4.23 22.19
N LYS A 109 6.72 -4.34 21.37
CA LYS A 109 6.42 -5.54 20.58
C LYS A 109 7.01 -5.41 19.19
N ALA A 110 7.37 -6.52 18.54
CA ALA A 110 7.77 -6.50 17.13
C ALA A 110 6.59 -6.10 16.25
N HIS A 111 6.75 -5.04 15.46
CA HIS A 111 5.70 -4.51 14.58
C HIS A 111 6.29 -3.88 13.32
N ARG A 112 5.43 -3.57 12.35
CA ARG A 112 5.78 -2.85 11.13
C ARG A 112 5.29 -1.42 11.19
N ILE A 113 5.98 -0.52 10.48
CA ILE A 113 5.57 0.86 10.27
C ILE A 113 5.06 1.01 8.84
N GLY A 114 3.83 1.49 8.70
CA GLY A 114 3.21 1.74 7.39
C GLY A 114 3.60 3.11 6.80
N GLN A 115 3.33 3.28 5.51
CA GLN A 115 3.69 4.48 4.76
C GLN A 115 3.09 5.78 5.31
N TYR A 116 1.97 5.70 6.03
CA TYR A 116 1.27 6.87 6.59
C TYR A 116 1.94 7.47 7.81
N PHE A 117 2.99 6.81 8.34
CA PHE A 117 3.86 7.41 9.35
C PHE A 117 4.84 8.43 8.79
N ASN A 118 4.97 8.53 7.47
CA ASN A 118 5.81 9.52 6.81
C ASN A 118 7.26 9.51 7.34
N VAL A 119 7.90 8.34 7.33
CA VAL A 119 9.30 8.19 7.74
C VAL A 119 10.20 8.70 6.62
N TYR A 120 10.69 9.94 6.76
CA TYR A 120 11.50 10.63 5.75
C TYR A 120 12.98 10.70 6.07
N ASN A 121 13.38 10.33 7.29
CA ASN A 121 14.78 10.45 7.73
C ASN A 121 15.19 9.32 8.66
N GLU A 122 16.51 9.19 8.83
CA GLU A 122 17.17 8.12 9.54
C GLU A 122 16.92 8.17 11.04
N ASP A 123 16.80 9.35 11.63
CA ASP A 123 16.60 9.52 13.07
C ASP A 123 15.21 9.05 13.51
N VAL A 124 14.17 9.35 12.71
CA VAL A 124 12.81 8.84 12.94
C VAL A 124 12.79 7.32 12.82
N MET A 125 13.46 6.75 11.80
CA MET A 125 13.56 5.30 11.64
C MET A 125 14.23 4.65 12.85
N GLU A 126 15.35 5.17 13.33
CA GLU A 126 16.06 4.65 14.51
C GLU A 126 15.22 4.75 15.79
N HIS A 127 14.55 5.88 15.98
CA HIS A 127 13.66 6.07 17.11
C HIS A 127 12.53 5.04 17.13
N LEU A 128 11.87 4.81 16.00
CA LEU A 128 10.79 3.83 15.90
C LEU A 128 11.31 2.40 16.05
N ALA A 129 12.49 2.09 15.50
CA ALA A 129 13.14 0.79 15.68
C ALA A 129 13.47 0.52 17.15
N SER A 130 13.96 1.53 17.90
CA SER A 130 14.22 1.41 19.34
C SER A 130 12.94 1.14 20.17
N ASN A 131 11.76 1.39 19.61
CA ASN A 131 10.46 1.12 20.22
C ASN A 131 9.81 -0.19 19.71
N GLY A 132 10.53 -1.01 18.94
CA GLY A 132 10.10 -2.35 18.51
C GLY A 132 9.74 -2.46 17.02
N ALA A 133 9.86 -1.39 16.23
CA ALA A 133 9.62 -1.48 14.80
C ALA A 133 10.72 -2.31 14.11
N ILE A 134 10.32 -3.33 13.36
CA ILE A 134 11.23 -4.27 12.67
C ILE A 134 11.22 -4.13 11.14
N HIS A 135 10.26 -3.37 10.60
CA HIS A 135 10.07 -3.22 9.16
C HIS A 135 9.37 -1.91 8.84
N PHE A 136 9.81 -1.22 7.79
CA PHE A 136 9.33 0.11 7.42
C PHE A 136 8.87 0.13 5.98
N THR A 137 7.61 0.51 5.74
CA THR A 137 7.12 0.89 4.42
C THR A 137 7.27 2.39 4.25
N LEU A 138 8.15 2.79 3.35
CA LEU A 138 8.47 4.19 3.13
C LEU A 138 7.40 4.91 2.29
N PRO A 139 7.25 6.24 2.48
CA PRO A 139 6.42 7.06 1.60
C PRO A 139 6.85 6.96 0.13
N ALA A 140 5.86 6.84 -0.77
CA ALA A 140 6.11 6.62 -2.20
C ALA A 140 6.64 7.86 -2.95
N GLU A 141 6.65 9.04 -2.31
CA GLU A 141 7.20 10.28 -2.86
C GLU A 141 8.70 10.48 -2.59
N LEU A 142 9.36 9.54 -1.92
CA LEU A 142 10.79 9.64 -1.69
C LEU A 142 11.61 9.43 -2.97
N PRO A 143 12.59 10.31 -3.26
CA PRO A 143 13.49 10.12 -4.38
C PRO A 143 14.57 9.06 -4.09
N ALA A 144 15.20 8.54 -5.13
CA ALA A 144 16.24 7.53 -5.07
C ALA A 144 17.34 7.81 -4.03
N GLU A 145 17.80 9.07 -3.95
CA GLU A 145 18.82 9.48 -2.99
C GLU A 145 18.39 9.28 -1.53
N SER A 146 17.15 9.68 -1.19
CA SER A 146 16.59 9.47 0.15
C SER A 146 16.39 7.97 0.45
N LEU A 147 15.95 7.19 -0.55
CA LEU A 147 15.83 5.73 -0.41
C LEU A 147 17.20 5.09 -0.14
N SER A 148 18.27 5.55 -0.79
CA SER A 148 19.63 5.07 -0.55
C SER A 148 20.10 5.35 0.88
N ALA A 149 19.88 6.57 1.39
CA ALA A 149 20.25 6.93 2.77
C ALA A 149 19.50 6.06 3.79
N LEU A 150 18.17 5.94 3.62
CA LEU A 150 17.33 5.12 4.49
C LEU A 150 17.66 3.62 4.38
N GLY A 151 18.05 3.13 3.19
CA GLY A 151 18.48 1.76 2.98
C GLY A 151 19.75 1.43 3.76
N GLN A 152 20.75 2.30 3.70
CA GLN A 152 21.98 2.16 4.49
C GLN A 152 21.68 2.19 6.01
N LYS A 153 20.79 3.08 6.44
CA LYS A 153 20.38 3.13 7.85
C LYS A 153 19.67 1.85 8.28
N ALA A 154 18.72 1.36 7.47
CA ALA A 154 17.97 0.13 7.74
C ALA A 154 18.88 -1.09 7.88
N ASP A 155 19.87 -1.23 6.99
CA ASP A 155 20.87 -2.31 7.08
C ASP A 155 21.72 -2.19 8.36
N ASN A 156 22.15 -0.97 8.73
CA ASN A 156 22.94 -0.71 9.92
C ASN A 156 22.23 -1.05 11.24
N ILE A 157 20.92 -0.78 11.32
CA ILE A 157 20.13 -1.08 12.54
C ILE A 157 19.37 -2.42 12.47
N GLY A 158 19.51 -3.16 11.36
CA GLY A 158 18.96 -4.51 11.20
C GLY A 158 17.45 -4.58 10.99
N VAL A 159 16.83 -3.56 10.37
CA VAL A 159 15.39 -3.54 10.07
C VAL A 159 15.10 -3.77 8.59
N GLY A 160 13.89 -4.25 8.28
CA GLY A 160 13.42 -4.41 6.90
C GLY A 160 12.97 -3.09 6.28
N LEU A 161 13.16 -2.95 4.97
CA LEU A 161 12.73 -1.80 4.21
C LEU A 161 11.84 -2.21 3.04
N GLU A 162 10.72 -1.52 2.87
CA GLU A 162 9.73 -1.77 1.83
C GLU A 162 9.38 -0.46 1.12
N VAL A 163 9.24 -0.54 -0.21
CA VAL A 163 8.85 0.59 -1.06
C VAL A 163 7.67 0.17 -1.93
N GLN A 164 6.65 1.04 -2.04
CA GLN A 164 5.59 0.85 -3.02
C GLN A 164 6.16 1.06 -4.43
N VAL A 165 5.98 0.07 -5.30
CA VAL A 165 6.50 0.11 -6.69
C VAL A 165 5.41 0.08 -7.75
N PHE A 166 4.16 -0.13 -7.34
CA PHE A 166 3.04 -0.16 -8.28
C PHE A 166 1.74 0.33 -7.65
N GLY A 167 0.92 1.03 -8.45
CA GLY A 167 -0.42 1.48 -8.10
C GLY A 167 -0.53 2.96 -7.73
N ARG A 168 -1.71 3.42 -7.30
CA ARG A 168 -1.91 4.83 -6.93
C ARG A 168 -1.13 5.19 -5.68
N VAL A 169 -0.53 6.37 -5.70
CA VAL A 169 0.19 6.94 -4.56
C VAL A 169 -0.80 7.70 -3.66
N GLY A 170 -0.76 7.43 -2.35
CA GLY A 170 -1.48 8.21 -1.35
C GLY A 170 -0.83 9.58 -1.19
N LEU A 171 -1.57 10.66 -1.44
CA LEU A 171 -1.05 12.04 -1.39
C LEU A 171 -1.52 12.79 -0.14
N ALA A 172 -2.74 12.50 0.34
CA ALA A 172 -3.29 13.13 1.53
C ALA A 172 -4.40 12.29 2.16
N LEU A 173 -4.58 12.45 3.47
CA LEU A 173 -5.74 11.99 4.22
C LEU A 173 -6.53 13.19 4.75
N SER A 174 -7.84 13.06 4.84
CA SER A 174 -8.73 14.11 5.34
C SER A 174 -9.79 13.52 6.26
N ALA A 175 -9.99 14.15 7.42
CA ALA A 175 -11.08 13.81 8.31
C ALA A 175 -12.47 13.87 7.64
N ARG A 176 -12.58 14.60 6.55
CA ARG A 176 -13.79 14.73 5.73
C ARG A 176 -13.72 13.84 4.51
N CYS A 177 -14.75 13.02 4.29
CA CYS A 177 -14.84 12.16 3.13
C CYS A 177 -15.18 12.99 1.88
N TYR A 178 -14.17 13.29 1.05
CA TYR A 178 -14.38 14.02 -0.20
C TYR A 178 -15.18 13.22 -1.22
N HIS A 179 -15.06 11.90 -1.23
CA HIS A 179 -15.88 11.03 -2.07
C HIS A 179 -17.39 11.22 -1.79
N ALA A 180 -17.80 11.17 -0.51
CA ALA A 180 -19.18 11.43 -0.14
C ALA A 180 -19.61 12.85 -0.52
N ARG A 181 -18.76 13.84 -0.33
CA ARG A 181 -19.06 15.24 -0.67
C ARG A 181 -19.25 15.49 -2.15
N ALA A 182 -18.49 14.81 -3.00
CA ALA A 182 -18.68 14.88 -4.45
C ALA A 182 -20.07 14.40 -4.89
N HIS A 183 -20.69 13.51 -4.09
CA HIS A 183 -22.06 13.02 -4.29
C HIS A 183 -23.12 13.77 -3.45
N GLY A 184 -22.81 14.99 -2.97
CA GLY A 184 -23.73 15.79 -2.15
C GLY A 184 -24.04 15.20 -0.76
N ARG A 185 -23.18 14.30 -0.25
CA ARG A 185 -23.36 13.58 1.02
C ARG A 185 -22.33 14.01 2.07
N VAL A 186 -22.54 13.62 3.32
CA VAL A 186 -21.57 13.79 4.42
C VAL A 186 -21.04 12.44 4.86
N LYS A 187 -19.89 12.42 5.54
CA LYS A 187 -19.21 11.19 5.99
C LYS A 187 -20.14 10.28 6.80
N ASP A 188 -20.98 10.88 7.66
CA ASP A 188 -21.88 10.12 8.55
C ASP A 188 -23.09 9.51 7.83
N ASN A 189 -23.49 10.06 6.70
CA ASN A 189 -24.53 9.53 5.82
C ASN A 189 -24.03 9.35 4.40
N CYS A 190 -22.88 8.66 4.24
CA CYS A 190 -22.22 8.51 2.95
C CYS A 190 -22.89 7.47 2.05
N GLN A 191 -23.71 6.56 2.64
CA GLN A 191 -24.33 5.43 1.93
C GLN A 191 -23.31 4.62 1.08
N PHE A 192 -22.06 4.66 1.48
CA PHE A 192 -20.92 3.91 0.86
C PHE A 192 -20.75 4.14 -0.65
N VAL A 193 -21.07 5.35 -1.15
CA VAL A 193 -20.91 5.72 -2.58
C VAL A 193 -19.54 5.41 -3.15
N CYS A 194 -18.51 5.25 -2.32
CA CYS A 194 -17.17 4.88 -2.78
C CYS A 194 -17.09 3.45 -3.36
N GLU A 195 -18.13 2.64 -3.24
CA GLU A 195 -18.23 1.34 -3.92
C GLU A 195 -18.49 1.49 -5.44
N GLU A 196 -19.07 2.62 -5.86
CA GLU A 196 -19.29 2.92 -7.28
C GLU A 196 -17.98 3.14 -8.03
N ASP A 197 -16.90 3.52 -7.32
CA ASP A 197 -15.58 3.80 -7.87
C ASP A 197 -14.52 2.84 -7.30
N PRO A 198 -14.46 1.59 -7.74
CA PRO A 198 -13.65 0.53 -7.13
C PRO A 198 -12.13 0.75 -7.20
N ASP A 199 -11.63 1.65 -8.07
CA ASP A 199 -10.24 2.12 -8.14
C ASP A 199 -10.12 3.62 -7.87
N GLY A 200 -11.17 4.20 -7.25
CA GLY A 200 -11.27 5.60 -6.88
C GLY A 200 -11.82 6.51 -7.99
N MET A 201 -12.50 7.57 -7.57
CA MET A 201 -13.13 8.57 -8.43
C MET A 201 -12.08 9.57 -8.94
N ILE A 202 -11.96 9.72 -10.25
CA ILE A 202 -11.05 10.70 -10.87
C ILE A 202 -11.62 12.11 -10.70
N LEU A 203 -10.78 13.01 -10.19
CA LEU A 203 -11.03 14.45 -10.17
C LEU A 203 -10.33 15.10 -11.36
N LYS A 204 -11.04 16.01 -12.00
CA LYS A 204 -10.54 16.78 -13.12
C LYS A 204 -10.31 18.23 -12.75
N THR A 205 -9.43 18.90 -13.49
CA THR A 205 -9.29 20.36 -13.46
C THR A 205 -10.50 21.02 -14.10
N LEU A 206 -10.62 22.35 -14.00
CA LEU A 206 -11.64 23.12 -14.72
C LEU A 206 -11.52 23.02 -16.25
N GLU A 207 -10.38 22.58 -16.74
CA GLU A 207 -10.11 22.32 -18.18
C GLU A 207 -10.35 20.85 -18.57
N GLU A 208 -11.08 20.08 -17.74
CA GLU A 208 -11.41 18.67 -17.96
C GLU A 208 -10.20 17.71 -18.05
N LYS A 209 -9.03 18.12 -17.54
CA LYS A 209 -7.85 17.25 -17.47
C LYS A 209 -7.86 16.44 -16.18
N ASP A 210 -7.55 15.15 -16.25
CA ASP A 210 -7.38 14.30 -15.09
C ASP A 210 -6.26 14.85 -14.20
N PHE A 211 -6.52 14.95 -12.88
CA PHE A 211 -5.62 15.64 -11.95
C PHE A 211 -5.32 14.80 -10.70
N LEU A 212 -6.36 14.32 -10.03
CA LEU A 212 -6.25 13.54 -8.80
C LEU A 212 -7.27 12.39 -8.82
N CYS A 213 -7.17 11.52 -7.83
CA CYS A 213 -8.15 10.49 -7.57
C CYS A 213 -8.59 10.56 -6.11
N VAL A 214 -9.85 10.31 -5.81
CA VAL A 214 -10.40 10.31 -4.45
C VAL A 214 -10.97 8.94 -4.12
N ASN A 215 -10.66 8.44 -2.93
CA ASN A 215 -11.21 7.21 -2.38
C ASN A 215 -11.53 7.39 -0.89
N GLY A 216 -12.79 7.65 -0.58
CA GLY A 216 -13.20 7.92 0.79
C GLY A 216 -12.57 9.22 1.33
N VAL A 217 -11.76 9.09 2.37
CA VAL A 217 -11.00 10.19 3.00
C VAL A 217 -9.64 10.40 2.35
N GLN A 218 -9.24 9.56 1.40
CA GLN A 218 -7.93 9.55 0.78
C GLN A 218 -7.95 10.29 -0.55
N THR A 219 -6.96 11.16 -0.75
CA THR A 219 -6.61 11.74 -2.05
C THR A 219 -5.40 11.01 -2.59
N LEU A 220 -5.47 10.58 -3.84
CA LEU A 220 -4.50 9.73 -4.51
C LEU A 220 -4.01 10.39 -5.80
N SER A 221 -2.91 9.88 -6.35
CA SER A 221 -2.49 10.20 -7.71
C SER A 221 -3.51 9.69 -8.74
N TYR A 222 -3.72 10.44 -9.83
CA TYR A 222 -4.50 9.94 -10.96
C TYR A 222 -3.72 8.95 -11.82
N THR A 223 -2.38 9.00 -11.77
CA THR A 223 -1.47 8.05 -12.39
C THR A 223 -1.23 6.84 -11.50
N TYR A 224 -0.78 5.73 -12.08
CA TYR A 224 -0.20 4.63 -11.31
C TYR A 224 1.32 4.78 -11.25
N LEU A 225 1.86 4.79 -10.03
CA LEU A 225 3.29 4.59 -9.83
C LEU A 225 3.70 3.27 -10.51
N ASN A 226 4.80 3.29 -11.24
CA ASN A 226 5.38 2.10 -11.83
C ASN A 226 6.90 2.23 -11.80
N LEU A 227 7.53 1.53 -10.88
CA LEU A 227 8.98 1.52 -10.68
C LEU A 227 9.59 0.20 -11.17
N VAL A 228 9.05 -0.38 -12.25
CA VAL A 228 9.55 -1.66 -12.77
C VAL A 228 10.98 -1.56 -13.31
N HIS A 229 11.38 -0.38 -13.80
CA HIS A 229 12.74 -0.11 -14.29
C HIS A 229 13.77 0.08 -13.18
N GLU A 230 13.31 0.55 -12.00
CA GLU A 230 14.14 0.95 -10.88
C GLU A 230 14.37 -0.17 -9.85
N LEU A 231 13.78 -1.35 -10.05
CA LEU A 231 13.80 -2.46 -9.08
C LEU A 231 15.21 -2.89 -8.67
N HIS A 232 16.10 -3.09 -9.62
CA HIS A 232 17.46 -3.55 -9.34
C HIS A 232 18.30 -2.48 -8.66
N GLU A 233 18.16 -1.22 -9.06
CA GLU A 233 18.80 -0.08 -8.40
C GLU A 233 18.36 0.01 -6.93
N MET A 234 17.06 -0.13 -6.65
CA MET A 234 16.56 -0.16 -5.27
C MET A 234 17.06 -1.35 -4.46
N VAL A 235 17.25 -2.52 -5.07
CA VAL A 235 17.88 -3.68 -4.40
C VAL A 235 19.30 -3.33 -3.96
N ASP A 236 20.07 -2.67 -4.81
CA ASP A 236 21.45 -2.26 -4.52
C ASP A 236 21.51 -1.18 -3.42
N MET A 237 20.44 -0.40 -3.25
CA MET A 237 20.26 0.57 -2.15
C MET A 237 19.85 -0.08 -0.82
N GLY A 238 19.63 -1.40 -0.76
CA GLY A 238 19.21 -2.09 0.46
C GLY A 238 17.71 -2.31 0.61
N VAL A 239 16.88 -1.89 -0.37
CA VAL A 239 15.43 -2.21 -0.38
C VAL A 239 15.24 -3.70 -0.67
N LYS A 240 14.56 -4.40 0.24
CA LYS A 240 14.38 -5.87 0.15
C LYS A 240 12.93 -6.28 -0.10
N SER A 241 11.98 -5.36 0.05
CA SER A 241 10.54 -5.63 -0.14
C SER A 241 9.93 -4.58 -1.07
N PHE A 242 9.13 -5.05 -2.04
CA PHE A 242 8.50 -4.23 -3.08
C PHE A 242 7.00 -4.41 -3.04
N ARG A 243 6.28 -3.35 -2.63
CA ARG A 243 4.83 -3.37 -2.43
C ARG A 243 4.08 -3.07 -3.72
N LEU A 244 3.17 -3.98 -4.07
CA LEU A 244 2.15 -3.77 -5.09
C LEU A 244 0.85 -3.33 -4.41
N SER A 245 0.34 -2.16 -4.74
CA SER A 245 -0.96 -1.69 -4.24
C SER A 245 -2.09 -2.31 -5.07
N PRO A 246 -3.07 -3.00 -4.43
CA PRO A 246 -4.15 -3.66 -5.15
C PRO A 246 -5.07 -2.71 -5.89
N HIS A 247 -5.44 -3.10 -7.11
CA HIS A 247 -6.45 -2.47 -7.96
C HIS A 247 -7.34 -3.55 -8.61
N THR A 248 -8.40 -3.16 -9.29
CA THR A 248 -9.34 -4.10 -9.93
C THR A 248 -8.77 -4.80 -11.17
N HIS A 249 -7.57 -4.45 -11.58
CA HIS A 249 -6.84 -5.13 -12.66
C HIS A 249 -6.33 -6.52 -12.24
N ASP A 250 -5.81 -7.29 -13.17
CA ASP A 250 -5.20 -8.59 -12.88
C ASP A 250 -3.88 -8.44 -12.10
N MET A 251 -3.99 -8.25 -10.78
CA MET A 251 -2.85 -8.06 -9.89
C MET A 251 -1.94 -9.28 -9.79
N LYS A 252 -2.46 -10.49 -10.06
CA LYS A 252 -1.61 -11.69 -10.18
C LYS A 252 -0.66 -11.55 -11.37
N GLN A 253 -1.18 -11.13 -12.52
CA GLN A 253 -0.34 -10.89 -13.71
C GLN A 253 0.67 -9.76 -13.45
N VAL A 254 0.25 -8.66 -12.81
CA VAL A 254 1.16 -7.59 -12.37
C VAL A 254 2.29 -8.16 -11.51
N ALA A 255 1.96 -8.95 -10.48
CA ALA A 255 2.97 -9.56 -9.60
C ALA A 255 3.93 -10.48 -10.36
N CYS A 256 3.43 -11.26 -11.33
CA CYS A 256 4.28 -12.10 -12.18
C CYS A 256 5.27 -11.28 -13.00
N LEU A 257 4.84 -10.14 -13.57
CA LEU A 257 5.73 -9.27 -14.36
C LEU A 257 6.84 -8.68 -13.48
N PHE A 258 6.51 -8.11 -12.32
CA PHE A 258 7.49 -7.60 -11.37
C PHE A 258 8.45 -8.69 -10.88
N ARG A 259 7.94 -9.91 -10.58
CA ARG A 259 8.79 -11.03 -10.18
C ARG A 259 9.76 -11.45 -11.28
N ASN A 260 9.29 -11.51 -12.52
CA ASN A 260 10.11 -11.89 -13.66
C ASN A 260 11.25 -10.87 -13.91
N VAL A 261 11.00 -9.58 -13.71
CA VAL A 261 12.05 -8.55 -13.78
C VAL A 261 13.06 -8.74 -12.65
N LEU A 262 12.60 -8.90 -11.40
CA LEU A 262 13.49 -9.15 -10.25
C LEU A 262 14.33 -10.41 -10.41
N ASP A 263 13.78 -11.45 -11.04
CA ASP A 263 14.49 -12.70 -11.35
C ASP A 263 15.34 -12.61 -12.63
N LYS A 264 15.37 -11.46 -13.30
CA LYS A 264 16.07 -11.27 -14.59
C LYS A 264 15.61 -12.22 -15.70
N LYS A 265 14.33 -12.65 -15.67
CA LYS A 265 13.72 -13.50 -16.70
C LYS A 265 13.21 -12.71 -17.90
N ILE A 266 12.84 -11.46 -17.69
CA ILE A 266 12.44 -10.50 -18.72
C ILE A 266 13.06 -9.13 -18.42
N GLU A 267 13.25 -8.33 -19.45
CA GLU A 267 13.71 -6.95 -19.32
C GLU A 267 12.57 -6.03 -18.82
N ALA A 268 12.93 -4.98 -18.09
CA ALA A 268 11.96 -4.02 -17.54
C ALA A 268 11.09 -3.36 -18.62
N GLY A 269 11.66 -3.05 -19.79
CA GLY A 269 10.92 -2.50 -20.93
C GLY A 269 9.88 -3.46 -21.49
N GLU A 270 10.15 -4.77 -21.50
CA GLU A 270 9.16 -5.78 -21.88
C GLU A 270 8.01 -5.85 -20.86
N ALA A 271 8.36 -5.85 -19.55
CA ALA A 271 7.37 -5.82 -18.49
C ALA A 271 6.49 -4.56 -18.56
N GLU A 272 7.07 -3.38 -18.79
CA GLU A 272 6.32 -2.13 -18.99
C GLU A 272 5.35 -2.23 -20.15
N ALA A 273 5.77 -2.76 -21.29
CA ALA A 273 4.91 -2.93 -22.47
C ALA A 273 3.72 -3.88 -22.18
N GLN A 274 3.94 -4.93 -21.38
CA GLN A 274 2.87 -5.84 -20.95
C GLN A 274 1.95 -5.17 -19.92
N LEU A 275 2.49 -4.40 -18.97
CA LEU A 275 1.69 -3.61 -18.02
C LEU A 275 0.79 -2.59 -18.72
N LYS A 276 1.29 -1.89 -19.74
CA LYS A 276 0.49 -0.96 -20.56
C LYS A 276 -0.67 -1.65 -21.28
N LYS A 277 -0.49 -2.88 -21.73
CA LYS A 277 -1.58 -3.68 -22.32
C LYS A 277 -2.61 -4.12 -21.30
N LEU A 278 -2.15 -4.47 -20.10
CA LEU A 278 -3.01 -4.91 -19.01
C LEU A 278 -3.83 -3.75 -18.43
N ILE A 279 -3.29 -2.52 -18.46
CA ILE A 279 -3.85 -1.31 -17.85
C ILE A 279 -3.84 -0.15 -18.88
N PRO A 280 -4.63 -0.24 -19.94
CA PRO A 280 -4.51 0.68 -21.08
C PRO A 280 -4.99 2.11 -20.79
N ASN A 281 -5.84 2.30 -19.75
CA ASN A 281 -6.55 3.55 -19.51
C ASN A 281 -5.97 4.40 -18.36
N VAL A 282 -4.87 3.97 -17.75
CA VAL A 282 -4.24 4.71 -16.65
C VAL A 282 -2.78 5.00 -17.00
N PRO A 283 -2.37 6.28 -17.03
CA PRO A 283 -0.99 6.62 -17.29
C PRO A 283 -0.10 6.20 -16.11
N PHE A 284 1.15 5.80 -16.41
CA PHE A 284 2.15 5.50 -15.41
C PHE A 284 2.97 6.73 -15.03
N SER A 285 3.53 6.73 -13.83
CA SER A 285 4.44 7.75 -13.34
C SER A 285 5.56 7.14 -12.49
N ASN A 286 6.73 7.80 -12.50
CA ASN A 286 7.89 7.49 -11.64
C ASN A 286 8.62 8.79 -11.22
N GLY A 287 7.97 9.93 -11.40
CA GLY A 287 8.59 11.24 -11.26
C GLY A 287 9.15 11.51 -9.87
N PHE A 288 8.51 11.08 -8.80
CA PHE A 288 9.01 11.25 -7.44
C PHE A 288 10.38 10.59 -7.25
N TYR A 289 10.53 9.35 -7.69
CA TYR A 289 11.80 8.63 -7.62
C TYR A 289 12.94 9.39 -8.31
N HIS A 290 12.65 10.04 -9.42
CA HIS A 290 13.59 10.80 -10.25
C HIS A 290 13.69 12.30 -9.92
N LYS A 291 13.16 12.76 -8.78
CA LYS A 291 13.13 14.19 -8.38
C LYS A 291 12.47 15.11 -9.41
N THR A 292 11.41 14.64 -10.05
CA THR A 292 10.62 15.41 -11.01
C THR A 292 9.16 15.51 -10.54
N LEU A 293 8.26 16.05 -11.37
CA LEU A 293 6.84 16.12 -11.04
C LEU A 293 6.28 14.71 -10.79
N GLY A 294 5.60 14.48 -9.68
CA GLY A 294 5.15 13.16 -9.24
C GLY A 294 4.31 12.39 -10.25
N TYR A 295 3.57 13.11 -11.10
CA TYR A 295 2.76 12.53 -12.17
C TYR A 295 3.54 12.29 -13.49
N SER A 296 4.80 12.72 -13.57
CA SER A 296 5.59 12.56 -14.79
C SER A 296 6.10 11.14 -14.95
N TRP A 297 6.30 10.75 -16.20
CA TRP A 297 6.99 9.51 -16.58
C TRP A 297 8.35 9.85 -17.17
N LYS A 298 9.41 9.33 -16.56
CA LYS A 298 10.76 9.38 -17.11
C LYS A 298 11.05 8.01 -17.73
N ALA A 299 11.20 7.98 -19.04
CA ALA A 299 11.63 6.77 -19.76
C ALA A 299 13.06 6.38 -19.31
N ALA A 300 13.32 5.09 -19.26
CA ALA A 300 14.64 4.53 -18.93
C ALA A 300 15.66 4.79 -20.05
#